data_c6f2a779c580105cfe2a34a21d2b6518
#
_entry.id   c6f2a779c580105cfe2a34a21d2b6518
#
_cell.length_a   1.000
_cell.length_b   1.000
_cell.length_c   1.000
_cell.angle_alpha   90.00
_cell.angle_beta   90.00
_cell.angle_gamma   90.00
#
_symmetry.space_group_name_H-M   'P 1'
#
loop_
_entity.id
_entity.type
_entity.pdbx_description
1 polymer ?
#
loop_
_entity_poly.entity_id
_entity_poly.type
_entity_poly.pdbx_seq_one_letter_code
_entity_poly.pdbx_strand_id
1 'polypeptide(L)'
;MDNEAQVARIAEAALGQDVKIAVAESLTCGALVSTLGLGEESATWLSGAVVAYQMSTKVEVLGVEEGIDPCSAQCAVQLATGVRDLLGADVAVATTGVGGPDPED
;
A
#
# COMPACT_ATOMS: atom_id res chain seq x y z
N MET A 1 -12.07 2.28 -15.63
CA MET A 1 -11.44 1.05 -16.09
C MET A 1 -11.69 -0.09 -15.14
N ASP A 2 -12.00 -1.22 -15.68
CA ASP A 2 -12.35 -2.38 -14.91
C ASP A 2 -11.08 -3.15 -14.51
N ASN A 3 -10.86 -3.31 -13.23
CA ASN A 3 -9.69 -4.00 -12.69
C ASN A 3 -10.01 -5.42 -12.19
N GLU A 4 -11.20 -5.91 -12.53
CA GLU A 4 -11.66 -7.20 -12.01
C GLU A 4 -10.71 -8.34 -12.34
N ALA A 5 -10.20 -8.38 -13.56
CA ALA A 5 -9.31 -9.46 -13.99
C ALA A 5 -7.98 -9.43 -13.22
N GLN A 6 -7.43 -8.24 -13.00
CA GLN A 6 -6.19 -8.09 -12.23
C GLN A 6 -6.40 -8.50 -10.78
N VAL A 7 -7.48 -8.04 -10.17
CA VAL A 7 -7.80 -8.38 -8.78
C VAL A 7 -8.01 -9.88 -8.62
N ALA A 8 -8.71 -10.51 -9.59
CA ALA A 8 -8.93 -11.94 -9.56
C ALA A 8 -7.61 -12.72 -9.60
N ARG A 9 -6.65 -12.28 -10.40
CA ARG A 9 -5.34 -12.92 -10.47
C ARG A 9 -4.55 -12.75 -9.19
N ILE A 10 -4.63 -11.57 -8.57
CA ILE A 10 -3.96 -11.34 -7.29
C ILE A 10 -4.56 -12.23 -6.21
N ALA A 11 -5.88 -12.29 -6.12
CA ALA A 11 -6.56 -13.12 -5.14
C ALA A 11 -6.20 -14.60 -5.32
N GLU A 12 -6.21 -15.09 -6.55
CA GLU A 12 -5.87 -16.46 -6.85
C GLU A 12 -4.43 -16.77 -6.44
N ALA A 13 -3.50 -15.88 -6.79
CA ALA A 13 -2.10 -16.09 -6.45
C ALA A 13 -1.88 -16.05 -4.93
N ALA A 14 -2.49 -15.10 -4.23
CA ALA A 14 -2.33 -14.98 -2.79
C ALA A 14 -2.90 -16.20 -2.06
N LEU A 15 -4.09 -16.63 -2.47
CA LEU A 15 -4.71 -17.81 -1.87
C LEU A 15 -3.90 -19.07 -2.17
N GLY A 16 -3.43 -19.21 -3.41
CA GLY A 16 -2.66 -20.38 -3.83
C GLY A 16 -1.32 -20.49 -3.13
N GLN A 17 -0.70 -19.38 -2.79
CA GLN A 17 0.60 -19.37 -2.13
C GLN A 17 0.49 -19.18 -0.61
N ASP A 18 -0.73 -18.99 -0.11
CA ASP A 18 -0.98 -18.75 1.31
C ASP A 18 -0.18 -17.55 1.82
N VAL A 19 -0.22 -16.44 1.09
CA VAL A 19 0.47 -15.21 1.48
C VAL A 19 -0.54 -14.13 1.83
N LYS A 20 -0.14 -13.24 2.74
CA LYS A 20 -0.93 -12.09 3.14
C LYS A 20 -0.31 -10.82 2.59
N ILE A 21 -1.16 -9.93 2.12
CA ILE A 21 -0.75 -8.69 1.48
C ILE A 21 -1.18 -7.50 2.33
N ALA A 22 -0.26 -6.55 2.51
CA ALA A 22 -0.54 -5.27 3.17
C ALA A 22 -0.30 -4.13 2.17
N VAL A 23 -0.98 -3.01 2.39
CA VAL A 23 -0.90 -1.87 1.48
C VAL A 23 -0.62 -0.60 2.27
N ALA A 24 0.29 0.22 1.77
CA ALA A 24 0.49 1.58 2.27
C ALA A 24 0.13 2.54 1.15
N GLU A 25 -0.78 3.46 1.43
CA GLU A 25 -1.19 4.45 0.44
C GLU A 25 -0.92 5.85 0.94
N SER A 26 -0.66 6.75 0.00
CA SER A 26 -0.45 8.16 0.27
C SER A 26 -1.50 8.94 -0.52
N LEU A 27 -1.15 9.47 -1.68
CA LEU A 27 -2.09 10.29 -2.45
C LEU A 27 -3.31 9.54 -2.96
N THR A 28 -3.23 8.24 -3.10
CA THR A 28 -4.36 7.43 -3.56
C THR A 28 -5.46 7.26 -2.51
N CYS A 29 -5.16 7.58 -1.26
CA CYS A 29 -6.15 7.69 -0.18
C CYS A 29 -7.06 6.48 0.00
N GLY A 30 -6.54 5.27 -0.21
CA GLY A 30 -7.31 4.05 -0.02
C GLY A 30 -7.92 3.48 -1.28
N ALA A 31 -7.69 4.13 -2.44
CA ALA A 31 -8.25 3.64 -3.70
C ALA A 31 -7.72 2.25 -4.05
N LEU A 32 -6.43 2.00 -3.83
CA LEU A 32 -5.85 0.70 -4.14
C LEU A 32 -6.43 -0.39 -3.23
N VAL A 33 -6.44 -0.17 -1.93
CA VAL A 33 -6.94 -1.19 -1.02
C VAL A 33 -8.43 -1.42 -1.18
N SER A 34 -9.20 -0.39 -1.52
CA SER A 34 -10.63 -0.54 -1.83
C SER A 34 -10.84 -1.49 -3.00
N THR A 35 -10.02 -1.35 -4.02
CA THR A 35 -10.09 -2.20 -5.20
C THR A 35 -9.71 -3.64 -4.86
N LEU A 36 -8.62 -3.83 -4.11
CA LEU A 36 -8.18 -5.17 -3.71
C LEU A 36 -9.22 -5.85 -2.82
N GLY A 37 -9.91 -5.08 -1.98
CA GLY A 37 -10.92 -5.61 -1.08
C GLY A 37 -12.12 -6.23 -1.80
N LEU A 38 -12.31 -5.93 -3.07
CA LEU A 38 -13.37 -6.53 -3.87
C LEU A 38 -13.00 -7.94 -4.35
N GLY A 39 -11.77 -8.36 -4.14
CA GLY A 39 -11.31 -9.68 -4.58
C GLY A 39 -11.92 -10.81 -3.78
N GLU A 40 -11.99 -11.99 -4.41
CA GLU A 40 -12.57 -13.17 -3.78
C GLU A 40 -11.79 -13.54 -2.51
N GLU A 41 -12.52 -13.76 -1.43
CA GLU A 41 -11.96 -14.13 -0.14
C GLU A 41 -10.89 -13.15 0.37
N SER A 42 -11.08 -11.87 0.09
CA SER A 42 -10.09 -10.85 0.47
C SER A 42 -9.78 -10.85 1.97
N ALA A 43 -10.73 -11.20 2.80
CA ALA A 43 -10.51 -11.27 4.26
C ALA A 43 -9.45 -12.31 4.63
N THR A 44 -9.17 -13.26 3.75
CA THR A 44 -8.17 -14.29 4.00
C THR A 44 -6.75 -13.81 3.66
N TRP A 45 -6.59 -13.04 2.58
CA TRP A 45 -5.26 -12.68 2.08
C TRP A 45 -4.92 -11.20 2.20
N LEU A 46 -5.91 -10.32 2.37
CA LEU A 46 -5.65 -8.88 2.50
C LEU A 46 -5.58 -8.54 3.97
N SER A 47 -4.37 -8.31 4.49
CA SER A 47 -4.18 -8.00 5.91
C SER A 47 -4.76 -6.65 6.27
N GLY A 48 -4.65 -5.69 5.37
CA GLY A 48 -5.14 -4.35 5.63
C GLY A 48 -4.26 -3.31 4.98
N ALA A 49 -4.46 -2.07 5.37
CA ALA A 49 -3.71 -0.96 4.79
C ALA A 49 -3.57 0.17 5.80
N VAL A 50 -2.58 1.03 5.52
CA VAL A 50 -2.42 2.30 6.22
C VAL A 50 -2.41 3.39 5.16
N VAL A 51 -3.25 4.39 5.33
CA VAL A 51 -3.21 5.59 4.49
C VAL A 51 -2.41 6.63 5.27
N ALA A 52 -1.21 6.92 4.80
CA ALA A 52 -0.28 7.85 5.44
C ALA A 52 -0.07 9.06 4.54
N TYR A 53 -0.95 10.03 4.65
CA TYR A 53 -0.93 11.19 3.76
C TYR A 53 0.13 12.21 4.15
N GLN A 54 0.20 12.54 5.44
CA GLN A 54 1.18 13.49 5.93
C GLN A 54 2.53 12.83 6.20
N MET A 55 3.59 13.60 6.04
CA MET A 55 4.93 13.11 6.30
C MET A 55 5.10 12.61 7.73
N SER A 56 4.49 13.33 8.69
CA SER A 56 4.55 12.90 10.10
C SER A 56 3.93 11.52 10.30
N THR A 57 2.85 11.22 9.59
CA THR A 57 2.22 9.90 9.69
C THR A 57 3.13 8.81 9.09
N LYS A 58 3.77 9.13 7.96
CA LYS A 58 4.71 8.19 7.34
C LYS A 58 5.85 7.85 8.29
N VAL A 59 6.38 8.86 8.97
CA VAL A 59 7.50 8.67 9.91
C VAL A 59 7.04 7.92 11.17
N GLU A 60 5.98 8.40 11.79
CA GLU A 60 5.59 7.89 13.11
C GLU A 60 4.91 6.52 13.05
N VAL A 61 4.11 6.27 12.04
CA VAL A 61 3.36 5.01 11.95
C VAL A 61 4.12 3.96 11.16
N LEU A 62 4.75 4.35 10.06
CA LEU A 62 5.39 3.40 9.15
C LEU A 62 6.91 3.40 9.22
N GLY A 63 7.50 4.25 10.05
CA GLY A 63 8.94 4.24 10.27
C GLY A 63 9.76 4.78 9.11
N VAL A 64 9.15 5.63 8.29
CA VAL A 64 9.85 6.25 7.17
C VAL A 64 10.90 7.23 7.70
N GLU A 65 12.03 7.31 7.02
CA GLU A 65 13.14 8.19 7.41
C GLU A 65 12.73 9.65 7.34
N GLU A 66 12.99 10.40 8.40
CA GLU A 66 12.71 11.82 8.45
C GLU A 66 13.52 12.55 7.39
N GLY A 67 12.88 13.47 6.66
CA GLY A 67 13.56 14.25 5.65
C GLY A 67 13.66 13.60 4.28
N ILE A 68 13.16 12.37 4.14
CA ILE A 68 13.18 11.69 2.84
C ILE A 68 12.23 12.39 1.86
N ASP A 69 12.58 12.36 0.58
CA ASP A 69 11.70 12.86 -0.47
C ASP A 69 10.47 11.96 -0.58
N PRO A 70 9.27 12.48 -0.29
CA PRO A 70 8.06 11.63 -0.29
C PRO A 70 7.71 11.07 -1.65
N CYS A 71 8.26 11.63 -2.74
CA CYS A 71 7.99 11.15 -4.09
C CYS A 71 9.06 10.18 -4.59
N SER A 72 9.99 9.79 -3.75
CA SER A 72 11.10 8.93 -4.16
C SER A 72 10.73 7.45 -4.10
N ALA A 73 11.43 6.67 -4.91
CA ALA A 73 11.33 5.22 -4.86
C ALA A 73 11.75 4.69 -3.49
N GLN A 74 12.75 5.33 -2.88
CA GLN A 74 13.22 4.95 -1.55
C GLN A 74 12.10 5.11 -0.50
N CYS A 75 11.33 6.20 -0.60
CA CYS A 75 10.19 6.39 0.29
C CYS A 75 9.15 5.29 0.10
N ALA A 76 8.85 4.92 -1.14
CA ALA A 76 7.90 3.84 -1.43
C ALA A 76 8.35 2.53 -0.81
N VAL A 77 9.64 2.20 -0.91
CA VAL A 77 10.19 0.99 -0.30
C VAL A 77 10.03 1.02 1.22
N GLN A 78 10.31 2.16 1.84
CA GLN A 78 10.19 2.29 3.28
C GLN A 78 8.74 2.21 3.75
N LEU A 79 7.80 2.79 2.98
CA LEU A 79 6.37 2.67 3.28
C LEU A 79 5.92 1.21 3.23
N ALA A 80 6.33 0.49 2.19
CA ALA A 80 5.98 -0.91 2.02
C ALA A 80 6.55 -1.76 3.14
N THR A 81 7.82 -1.56 3.47
CA THR A 81 8.47 -2.28 4.56
C THR A 81 7.77 -2.02 5.88
N GLY A 82 7.46 -0.76 6.15
CA GLY A 82 6.80 -0.37 7.39
C GLY A 82 5.41 -0.99 7.55
N VAL A 83 4.60 -0.97 6.50
CA VAL A 83 3.25 -1.53 6.60
C VAL A 83 3.29 -3.06 6.65
N ARG A 84 4.23 -3.69 5.95
CA ARG A 84 4.41 -5.13 6.02
C ARG A 84 4.69 -5.56 7.47
N ASP A 85 5.63 -4.88 8.10
CA ASP A 85 6.04 -5.21 9.46
C ASP A 85 4.93 -4.90 10.48
N LEU A 86 4.27 -3.75 10.30
CA LEU A 86 3.20 -3.34 11.21
C LEU A 86 2.03 -4.31 11.20
N LEU A 87 1.64 -4.80 10.03
CA LEU A 87 0.49 -5.67 9.88
C LEU A 87 0.84 -7.16 9.84
N GLY A 88 2.12 -7.49 9.93
CA GLY A 88 2.56 -8.90 9.91
C GLY A 88 2.27 -9.60 8.59
N ALA A 89 2.36 -8.86 7.48
CA ALA A 89 2.08 -9.42 6.17
C ALA A 89 3.34 -10.03 5.55
N ASP A 90 3.15 -10.82 4.51
CA ASP A 90 4.26 -11.45 3.78
C ASP A 90 4.74 -10.55 2.65
N VAL A 91 3.82 -9.84 2.03
CA VAL A 91 4.08 -8.98 0.88
C VAL A 91 3.42 -7.63 1.13
N ALA A 92 4.05 -6.57 0.68
CA ALA A 92 3.46 -5.24 0.80
C ALA A 92 3.62 -4.46 -0.50
N VAL A 93 2.64 -3.60 -0.74
CA VAL A 93 2.64 -2.68 -1.87
C VAL A 93 2.47 -1.28 -1.31
N ALA A 94 3.21 -0.33 -1.85
CA ALA A 94 3.07 1.06 -1.44
C ALA A 94 2.92 1.96 -2.66
N THR A 95 2.10 2.99 -2.49
CA THR A 95 1.98 4.06 -3.48
C THR A 95 2.42 5.36 -2.85
N THR A 96 3.14 6.17 -3.60
CA THR A 96 3.53 7.51 -3.16
C THR A 96 3.57 8.43 -4.37
N GLY A 97 3.59 9.73 -4.12
CA GLY A 97 3.58 10.71 -5.20
C GLY A 97 3.01 12.03 -4.70
N VAL A 98 2.64 12.89 -5.65
CA VAL A 98 2.01 14.17 -5.34
C VAL A 98 0.59 14.18 -5.90
N GLY A 99 -0.32 14.84 -5.19
CA GLY A 99 -1.67 15.05 -5.65
C GLY A 99 -1.76 16.40 -6.37
N GLY A 100 -2.59 16.44 -7.40
CA GLY A 100 -2.84 17.68 -8.10
C GLY A 100 -1.96 17.87 -9.32
N PRO A 101 -2.20 18.94 -10.09
CA PRO A 101 -1.50 19.17 -11.34
C PRO A 101 -0.09 19.73 -11.17
N ASP A 102 0.22 20.33 -10.03
CA ASP A 102 1.52 20.93 -9.79
C ASP A 102 2.39 20.03 -8.94
N PRO A 103 3.71 19.98 -9.19
CA PRO A 103 4.60 19.20 -8.34
C PRO A 103 4.70 19.82 -6.95
N GLU A 104 4.98 18.99 -5.96
CA GLU A 104 5.31 19.46 -4.62
C GLU A 104 6.74 19.97 -4.57
N ASP A 105 6.92 21.02 -3.79
CA ASP A 105 8.26 21.55 -3.57
C ASP A 105 8.99 20.79 -2.47
#